data_7d9e3c618c9762f0393fd0f4190af687
#
_entry.id   7d9e3c618c9762f0393fd0f4190af687
#
_cell.length_a   1.000
_cell.length_b   1.000
_cell.length_c   1.000
_cell.angle_alpha   90.00
_cell.angle_beta   90.00
_cell.angle_gamma   90.00
#
_symmetry.space_group_name_H-M   'P 1'
#
loop_
_entity.id
_entity.type
_entity.pdbx_description
1 polymer ?
#
loop_
_entity_poly.entity_id
_entity_poly.type
_entity_poly.pdbx_seq_one_letter_code
_entity_poly.pdbx_strand_id
1 'polypeptide(L)'
;SLNYSKSWPHQKNSFSVYLSESYDVLNESDDPTSTPNYYKIRTLPKITFRHNSSRIFEDGDNWYNNIYGSMSSVFTGNQKIGFYANDSGSRLDTTDYNSGAINSFNLSMTSKVFNWFSVTPNISLKESWIFKYKRYNLDQEGNFLGSSNYEYKEGFKRRLSGSASVSVSTKLYGIIPFKIGSLESIRHVLSPSISYSYTPSLQSEKNYFQIDNSGEYLDYFSGSLVGSTPVINSRRYSITVRNDFQIKYLNNLNQSLKENILNWSLNTSYNPEANQFQWSPINSTIQAMLPNLFNVNISMSHDFYKRKINNQNSYERVNDFESFPRLTQVSASTDLSLSGNKFDYEQTAQNDSLDFDEKLDLAQSNDPYEPIIQSGKVWDLRLRFNYSMYQPQNLNTWDK
;
A
#
# COMPACT_ATOMS: atom_id res chain seq x y z
N SER A 1 11.47 -10.64 19.50
CA SER A 1 12.04 -10.50 18.14
C SER A 1 13.43 -9.86 18.19
N LEU A 2 14.26 -10.23 17.24
CA LEU A 2 15.59 -9.67 17.04
C LEU A 2 15.68 -9.19 15.59
N ASN A 3 16.19 -7.96 15.39
CA ASN A 3 16.37 -7.37 14.08
C ASN A 3 17.79 -6.79 13.97
N TYR A 4 18.50 -7.20 12.93
CA TYR A 4 19.75 -6.58 12.51
C TYR A 4 19.56 -5.96 11.13
N SER A 5 20.01 -4.72 10.95
CA SER A 5 19.98 -4.07 9.65
C SER A 5 21.25 -3.29 9.40
N LYS A 6 21.72 -3.31 8.16
CA LYS A 6 22.87 -2.54 7.68
C LYS A 6 22.52 -1.91 6.35
N SER A 7 22.84 -0.65 6.19
CA SER A 7 22.64 0.10 4.96
C SER A 7 23.99 0.66 4.47
N TRP A 8 24.14 0.65 3.15
CA TRP A 8 25.27 1.25 2.43
C TRP A 8 24.71 2.32 1.47
N PRO A 9 24.50 3.56 1.95
CA PRO A 9 23.81 4.59 1.17
C PRO A 9 24.48 4.91 -0.17
N HIS A 10 25.82 4.96 -0.21
CA HIS A 10 26.57 5.23 -1.45
C HIS A 10 26.36 4.16 -2.53
N GLN A 11 26.23 2.90 -2.12
CA GLN A 11 25.96 1.77 -3.00
C GLN A 11 24.48 1.50 -3.20
N LYS A 12 23.61 2.26 -2.52
CA LYS A 12 22.15 2.09 -2.50
C LYS A 12 21.70 0.71 -2.07
N ASN A 13 22.51 0.01 -1.28
CA ASN A 13 22.24 -1.33 -0.77
C ASN A 13 21.76 -1.30 0.67
N SER A 14 20.91 -2.26 1.01
CA SER A 14 20.54 -2.56 2.39
C SER A 14 20.40 -4.07 2.60
N PHE A 15 20.73 -4.51 3.79
CA PHE A 15 20.60 -5.89 4.23
C PHE A 15 19.95 -5.91 5.59
N SER A 16 19.03 -6.85 5.82
CA SER A 16 18.45 -7.06 7.14
C SER A 16 18.21 -8.54 7.40
N VAL A 17 18.34 -8.90 8.68
CA VAL A 17 17.98 -10.22 9.20
C VAL A 17 17.00 -10.01 10.34
N TYR A 18 15.89 -10.70 10.27
CA TYR A 18 14.84 -10.66 11.26
C TYR A 18 14.54 -12.07 11.77
N LEU A 19 14.45 -12.16 13.10
CA LEU A 19 14.07 -13.38 13.82
C LEU A 19 12.91 -13.02 14.74
N SER A 20 11.88 -13.81 14.78
CA SER A 20 10.78 -13.61 15.71
C SER A 20 10.21 -14.94 16.21
N GLU A 21 9.67 -14.88 17.39
CA GLU A 21 8.87 -15.95 17.98
C GLU A 21 7.61 -15.31 18.55
N SER A 22 6.46 -15.89 18.27
CA SER A 22 5.18 -15.58 18.88
C SER A 22 4.61 -16.87 19.52
N TYR A 23 3.98 -16.70 20.64
CA TYR A 23 3.42 -17.77 21.43
C TYR A 23 1.97 -17.43 21.76
N ASP A 24 1.05 -18.37 21.51
CA ASP A 24 -0.36 -18.26 21.86
C ASP A 24 -0.63 -19.17 23.05
N VAL A 25 -0.70 -18.58 24.23
CA VAL A 25 -0.88 -19.29 25.49
C VAL A 25 -2.24 -19.97 25.59
N LEU A 26 -3.26 -19.40 24.95
CA LEU A 26 -4.61 -19.96 24.98
C LEU A 26 -4.71 -21.26 24.20
N ASN A 27 -4.02 -21.35 23.09
CA ASN A 27 -4.00 -22.56 22.25
C ASN A 27 -3.22 -23.73 22.85
N GLU A 28 -2.35 -23.50 23.84
CA GLU A 28 -1.59 -24.57 24.47
C GLU A 28 -2.44 -25.46 25.40
N SER A 29 -3.53 -24.91 25.93
CA SER A 29 -4.39 -25.57 26.93
C SER A 29 -5.57 -26.33 26.32
N ASP A 30 -5.81 -26.23 25.02
CA ASP A 30 -6.96 -26.83 24.38
C ASP A 30 -6.78 -28.35 24.17
N ASP A 31 -7.91 -29.07 24.21
CA ASP A 31 -7.94 -30.50 23.90
C ASP A 31 -7.48 -30.73 22.45
N PRO A 32 -6.67 -31.78 22.20
CA PRO A 32 -6.18 -32.06 20.87
C PRO A 32 -7.34 -32.44 19.93
N THR A 33 -7.30 -31.85 18.73
CA THR A 33 -8.24 -32.17 17.63
C THR A 33 -7.49 -32.89 16.51
N SER A 34 -8.20 -33.46 15.55
CA SER A 34 -7.60 -34.15 14.38
C SER A 34 -6.83 -33.18 13.46
N THR A 35 -7.07 -31.87 13.59
CA THR A 35 -6.32 -30.83 12.87
C THR A 35 -5.23 -30.25 13.77
N PRO A 36 -4.00 -29.97 13.24
CA PRO A 36 -2.94 -29.40 14.05
C PRO A 36 -3.31 -28.05 14.66
N ASN A 37 -3.18 -27.94 15.98
CA ASN A 37 -3.30 -26.68 16.70
C ASN A 37 -1.88 -26.12 16.97
N TYR A 38 -1.58 -24.98 16.33
CA TYR A 38 -0.26 -24.36 16.42
C TYR A 38 -0.26 -23.25 17.48
N TYR A 39 0.43 -23.48 18.59
CA TYR A 39 0.59 -22.51 19.68
C TYR A 39 1.85 -21.66 19.58
N LYS A 40 2.82 -22.04 18.75
CA LYS A 40 4.08 -21.34 18.61
C LYS A 40 4.45 -21.16 17.14
N ILE A 41 4.74 -19.90 16.76
CA ILE A 41 5.16 -19.56 15.40
C ILE A 41 6.50 -18.84 15.48
N ARG A 42 7.47 -19.30 14.72
CA ARG A 42 8.80 -18.71 14.59
C ARG A 42 9.09 -18.30 13.16
N THR A 43 9.68 -17.13 13.00
CA THR A 43 10.34 -16.73 11.74
C THR A 43 11.84 -16.90 11.92
N LEU A 44 12.45 -17.88 11.21
CA LEU A 44 13.83 -18.33 11.40
C LEU A 44 14.51 -18.66 10.06
N PRO A 45 15.29 -17.76 9.50
CA PRO A 45 15.25 -16.30 9.56
C PRO A 45 14.36 -15.71 8.47
N LYS A 46 14.10 -14.39 8.55
CA LYS A 46 13.74 -13.60 7.37
C LYS A 46 14.97 -12.76 6.99
N ILE A 47 15.52 -13.01 5.82
CA ILE A 47 16.69 -12.30 5.29
C ILE A 47 16.22 -11.44 4.13
N THR A 48 16.55 -10.15 4.17
CA THR A 48 16.20 -9.24 3.08
C THR A 48 17.46 -8.54 2.60
N PHE A 49 17.69 -8.62 1.30
CA PHE A 49 18.66 -7.78 0.59
C PHE A 49 17.91 -6.88 -0.38
N ARG A 50 18.26 -5.61 -0.44
CA ARG A 50 17.70 -4.65 -1.39
C ARG A 50 18.79 -3.80 -2.00
N HIS A 51 18.72 -3.67 -3.31
CA HIS A 51 19.40 -2.63 -4.08
C HIS A 51 18.34 -1.62 -4.53
N ASN A 52 18.41 -0.41 -4.00
CA ASN A 52 17.49 0.66 -4.38
C ASN A 52 17.76 1.11 -5.82
N SER A 53 16.76 1.69 -6.45
CA SER A 53 16.84 2.13 -7.83
C SER A 53 18.08 2.97 -8.12
N SER A 54 18.87 2.51 -9.07
CA SER A 54 20.09 3.17 -9.56
C SER A 54 20.16 3.07 -11.07
N ARG A 55 20.89 3.98 -11.70
CA ARG A 55 21.19 3.85 -13.12
C ARG A 55 22.00 2.59 -13.36
N ILE A 56 21.70 1.87 -14.43
CA ILE A 56 22.43 0.66 -14.84
C ILE A 56 23.65 1.03 -15.68
N PHE A 57 23.52 2.07 -16.48
CA PHE A 57 24.57 2.56 -17.36
C PHE A 57 25.10 3.91 -16.86
N GLU A 58 26.33 4.23 -17.25
CA GLU A 58 26.96 5.51 -16.91
C GLU A 58 26.19 6.70 -17.51
N ASP A 59 26.43 7.89 -16.98
CA ASP A 59 25.82 9.13 -17.48
C ASP A 59 26.21 9.37 -18.94
N GLY A 60 25.22 9.74 -19.76
CA GLY A 60 25.39 10.01 -21.18
C GLY A 60 24.07 10.44 -21.81
N ASP A 61 24.13 10.84 -23.07
CA ASP A 61 22.99 11.36 -23.83
C ASP A 61 22.17 10.29 -24.56
N ASN A 62 22.58 9.03 -24.46
CA ASN A 62 21.85 7.94 -25.10
C ASN A 62 20.58 7.59 -24.29
N TRP A 63 19.55 7.11 -24.97
CA TRP A 63 18.28 6.74 -24.37
C TRP A 63 18.41 5.69 -23.25
N TYR A 64 19.35 4.73 -23.38
CA TYR A 64 19.58 3.66 -22.42
C TYR A 64 20.27 4.15 -21.12
N ASN A 65 20.94 5.32 -21.13
CA ASN A 65 21.55 5.88 -19.93
C ASN A 65 20.50 6.27 -18.85
N ASN A 66 19.22 6.39 -19.24
CA ASN A 66 18.11 6.65 -18.35
C ASN A 66 17.38 5.37 -17.85
N ILE A 67 18.00 4.20 -18.01
CA ILE A 67 17.47 2.94 -17.49
C ILE A 67 17.92 2.78 -16.04
N TYR A 68 16.95 2.60 -15.17
CA TYR A 68 17.13 2.37 -13.74
C TYR A 68 16.77 0.94 -13.41
N GLY A 69 17.59 0.31 -12.58
CA GLY A 69 17.36 -1.02 -12.05
C GLY A 69 17.24 -1.01 -10.55
N SER A 70 16.39 -1.87 -10.02
CA SER A 70 16.33 -2.18 -8.60
C SER A 70 16.15 -3.68 -8.39
N MET A 71 16.65 -4.18 -7.27
CA MET A 71 16.57 -5.59 -6.89
C MET A 71 16.17 -5.74 -5.44
N SER A 72 15.31 -6.71 -5.17
CA SER A 72 14.95 -7.12 -3.80
C SER A 72 14.94 -8.63 -3.72
N SER A 73 15.68 -9.18 -2.77
CA SER A 73 15.73 -10.60 -2.48
C SER A 73 15.28 -10.81 -1.03
N VAL A 74 14.24 -11.62 -0.83
CA VAL A 74 13.68 -11.92 0.49
C VAL A 74 13.59 -13.42 0.64
N PHE A 75 14.37 -13.96 1.56
CA PHE A 75 14.22 -15.32 2.05
C PHE A 75 13.42 -15.31 3.35
N THR A 76 12.49 -16.25 3.50
CA THR A 76 11.70 -16.39 4.73
C THR A 76 11.65 -17.88 5.10
N GLY A 77 12.03 -18.21 6.33
CA GLY A 77 11.81 -19.49 6.96
C GLY A 77 10.80 -19.33 8.09
N ASN A 78 9.75 -20.14 8.08
CA ASN A 78 8.74 -20.18 9.13
C ASN A 78 8.68 -21.59 9.74
N GLN A 79 8.66 -21.64 11.07
CA GLN A 79 8.45 -22.85 11.84
C GLN A 79 7.18 -22.67 12.68
N LYS A 80 6.28 -23.63 12.57
CA LYS A 80 5.09 -23.72 13.42
C LYS A 80 5.23 -24.95 14.31
N ILE A 81 5.01 -24.79 15.60
CA ILE A 81 5.04 -25.87 16.60
C ILE A 81 3.65 -25.96 17.21
N GLY A 82 3.13 -27.15 17.27
CA GLY A 82 1.78 -27.41 17.75
C GLY A 82 1.59 -28.88 18.13
N PHE A 83 0.35 -29.28 18.23
CA PHE A 83 -0.06 -30.67 18.52
C PHE A 83 -1.37 -30.98 17.80
N TYR A 84 -1.65 -32.29 17.68
CA TYR A 84 -2.93 -32.78 17.15
C TYR A 84 -3.29 -34.12 17.85
N ALA A 85 -4.52 -34.57 17.73
CA ALA A 85 -4.96 -35.86 18.19
C ALA A 85 -4.72 -36.92 17.10
N ASN A 86 -4.14 -38.08 17.49
CA ASN A 86 -4.11 -39.23 16.62
C ASN A 86 -5.49 -39.94 16.61
N ASP A 87 -5.60 -41.03 15.84
CA ASP A 87 -6.85 -41.82 15.71
C ASP A 87 -7.36 -42.40 17.03
N SER A 88 -6.46 -42.56 18.03
CA SER A 88 -6.80 -42.98 19.39
C SER A 88 -7.09 -41.86 20.37
N GLY A 89 -7.14 -40.60 19.90
CA GLY A 89 -7.38 -39.41 20.72
C GLY A 89 -6.18 -38.91 21.52
N SER A 90 -5.01 -39.56 21.38
CA SER A 90 -3.80 -39.15 22.10
C SER A 90 -3.12 -37.95 21.45
N ARG A 91 -2.64 -37.01 22.28
CA ARG A 91 -1.89 -35.82 21.81
C ARG A 91 -0.54 -36.25 21.20
N LEU A 92 -0.29 -35.75 19.99
CA LEU A 92 1.00 -35.86 19.33
C LEU A 92 1.51 -34.45 18.99
N ASP A 93 2.76 -34.18 19.34
CA ASP A 93 3.42 -32.92 18.99
C ASP A 93 3.78 -32.91 17.50
N THR A 94 3.64 -31.75 16.89
CA THR A 94 3.97 -31.57 15.49
C THR A 94 4.79 -30.29 15.28
N THR A 95 5.68 -30.34 14.32
CA THR A 95 6.47 -29.19 13.87
C THR A 95 6.39 -29.11 12.35
N ASP A 96 5.91 -28.02 11.85
CA ASP A 96 5.88 -27.73 10.42
C ASP A 96 6.89 -26.63 10.08
N TYR A 97 7.80 -26.91 9.16
CA TYR A 97 8.76 -25.94 8.65
C TYR A 97 8.47 -25.66 7.18
N ASN A 98 8.37 -24.37 6.84
CA ASN A 98 8.15 -23.91 5.48
C ASN A 98 9.11 -22.76 5.18
N SER A 99 9.76 -22.81 4.02
CA SER A 99 10.71 -21.79 3.61
C SER A 99 10.58 -21.47 2.13
N GLY A 100 10.91 -20.22 1.81
CA GLY A 100 10.86 -19.76 0.42
C GLY A 100 11.65 -18.47 0.23
N ALA A 101 11.94 -18.17 -1.02
CA ALA A 101 12.59 -16.92 -1.40
C ALA A 101 11.85 -16.25 -2.56
N ILE A 102 11.83 -14.93 -2.53
CA ILE A 102 11.31 -14.09 -3.59
C ILE A 102 12.44 -13.14 -4.01
N ASN A 103 12.85 -13.25 -5.27
CA ASN A 103 13.79 -12.34 -5.91
C ASN A 103 13.01 -11.49 -6.91
N SER A 104 13.00 -10.18 -6.73
CA SER A 104 12.29 -9.24 -7.59
C SER A 104 13.30 -8.30 -8.25
N PHE A 105 13.20 -8.17 -9.56
CA PHE A 105 14.02 -7.28 -10.39
C PHE A 105 13.08 -6.34 -11.11
N ASN A 106 13.33 -5.04 -11.01
CA ASN A 106 12.56 -4.03 -11.71
C ASN A 106 13.48 -3.18 -12.58
N LEU A 107 13.08 -3.02 -13.82
CA LEU A 107 13.72 -2.12 -14.79
C LEU A 107 12.72 -1.04 -15.15
N SER A 108 13.12 0.21 -15.06
CA SER A 108 12.28 1.33 -15.45
C SER A 108 13.11 2.39 -16.18
N MET A 109 12.45 3.09 -17.08
CA MET A 109 13.02 4.22 -17.77
C MET A 109 11.99 5.34 -17.78
N THR A 110 12.41 6.58 -17.62
CA THR A 110 11.53 7.74 -17.83
C THR A 110 12.09 8.57 -18.96
N SER A 111 11.30 8.74 -20.01
CA SER A 111 11.63 9.54 -21.17
C SER A 111 10.57 10.63 -21.38
N LYS A 112 11.00 11.79 -21.85
CA LYS A 112 10.10 12.84 -22.31
C LYS A 112 9.88 12.73 -23.80
N VAL A 113 8.62 12.67 -24.20
CA VAL A 113 8.20 12.65 -25.60
C VAL A 113 7.52 13.99 -25.89
N PHE A 114 7.92 14.64 -26.99
CA PHE A 114 7.46 15.98 -27.39
C PHE A 114 7.59 17.04 -26.27
N ASN A 115 8.50 16.86 -25.31
CA ASN A 115 8.71 17.71 -24.13
C ASN A 115 7.49 17.83 -23.16
N TRP A 116 6.33 17.32 -23.53
CA TRP A 116 5.07 17.45 -22.78
C TRP A 116 4.69 16.16 -22.06
N PHE A 117 4.99 15.01 -22.64
CA PHE A 117 4.58 13.73 -22.09
C PHE A 117 5.79 13.01 -21.47
N SER A 118 5.60 12.55 -20.25
CA SER A 118 6.51 11.61 -19.60
C SER A 118 6.03 10.20 -19.88
N VAL A 119 6.84 9.40 -20.56
CA VAL A 119 6.58 7.99 -20.85
C VAL A 119 7.51 7.15 -19.99
N THR A 120 6.94 6.27 -19.20
CA THR A 120 7.66 5.44 -18.22
C THR A 120 7.32 3.96 -18.46
N PRO A 121 8.07 3.25 -19.31
CA PRO A 121 8.03 1.80 -19.36
C PRO A 121 8.65 1.19 -18.09
N ASN A 122 8.08 0.07 -17.66
CA ASN A 122 8.57 -0.70 -16.53
C ASN A 122 8.43 -2.20 -16.84
N ILE A 123 9.46 -2.97 -16.50
CA ILE A 123 9.47 -4.43 -16.54
C ILE A 123 9.78 -4.92 -15.12
N SER A 124 8.92 -5.77 -14.59
CA SER A 124 9.12 -6.41 -13.30
C SER A 124 9.24 -7.92 -13.51
N LEU A 125 10.31 -8.51 -13.03
CA LEU A 125 10.55 -9.94 -13.01
C LEU A 125 10.58 -10.41 -11.56
N LYS A 126 9.90 -11.51 -11.28
CA LYS A 126 9.82 -12.11 -9.95
C LYS A 126 10.17 -13.58 -10.06
N GLU A 127 11.27 -13.98 -9.46
CA GLU A 127 11.64 -15.36 -9.28
C GLU A 127 11.28 -15.82 -7.86
N SER A 128 10.54 -16.90 -7.77
CA SER A 128 10.04 -17.47 -6.51
C SER A 128 10.61 -18.85 -6.30
N TRP A 129 11.17 -19.10 -5.13
CA TRP A 129 11.76 -20.40 -4.74
C TRP A 129 10.99 -20.95 -3.56
N ILE A 130 10.69 -22.27 -3.62
CA ILE A 130 10.14 -23.04 -2.50
C ILE A 130 10.99 -24.29 -2.28
N PHE A 131 11.11 -24.68 -1.03
CA PHE A 131 11.88 -25.86 -0.62
C PHE A 131 10.99 -26.99 -0.11
N LYS A 132 9.68 -26.74 -0.04
CA LYS A 132 8.62 -27.68 0.28
C LYS A 132 7.42 -27.39 -0.60
N TYR A 133 6.84 -28.41 -1.23
CA TYR A 133 5.71 -28.24 -2.15
C TYR A 133 4.67 -29.32 -1.94
N LYS A 134 3.45 -29.08 -2.40
CA LYS A 134 2.36 -30.06 -2.40
C LYS A 134 2.55 -31.04 -3.53
N ARG A 135 2.48 -32.33 -3.21
CA ARG A 135 2.32 -33.40 -4.18
C ARG A 135 0.92 -33.98 -4.03
N TYR A 136 0.12 -33.87 -5.05
CA TYR A 136 -1.27 -34.29 -5.05
C TYR A 136 -1.38 -35.78 -5.34
N ASN A 137 -2.23 -36.46 -4.58
CA ASN A 137 -2.44 -37.88 -4.70
C ASN A 137 -3.34 -38.20 -5.88
N LEU A 138 -3.03 -39.33 -6.53
CA LEU A 138 -3.74 -39.81 -7.70
C LEU A 138 -4.47 -41.13 -7.35
N ASP A 139 -5.60 -41.37 -8.03
CA ASP A 139 -6.29 -42.65 -8.01
C ASP A 139 -5.57 -43.72 -8.86
N GLN A 140 -6.19 -44.88 -9.01
CA GLN A 140 -5.63 -46.00 -9.81
C GLN A 140 -5.62 -45.67 -11.33
N GLU A 141 -6.44 -44.73 -11.77
CA GLU A 141 -6.54 -44.28 -13.16
C GLU A 141 -5.58 -43.15 -13.45
N GLY A 142 -4.90 -42.61 -12.43
CA GLY A 142 -3.95 -41.53 -12.53
C GLY A 142 -4.59 -40.13 -12.54
N ASN A 143 -5.82 -39.99 -12.05
CA ASN A 143 -6.52 -38.72 -11.89
C ASN A 143 -6.38 -38.21 -10.46
N PHE A 144 -6.52 -36.90 -10.25
CA PHE A 144 -6.44 -36.33 -8.90
C PHE A 144 -7.59 -36.78 -8.01
N LEU A 145 -7.26 -37.16 -6.78
CA LEU A 145 -8.24 -37.43 -5.72
C LEU A 145 -8.85 -36.14 -5.12
N GLY A 146 -8.59 -35.00 -5.74
CA GLY A 146 -9.04 -33.67 -5.33
C GLY A 146 -7.90 -32.79 -4.81
N SER A 147 -8.13 -31.49 -4.85
CA SER A 147 -7.14 -30.46 -4.48
C SER A 147 -6.78 -30.44 -2.99
N SER A 148 -7.60 -31.07 -2.14
CA SER A 148 -7.36 -31.23 -0.70
C SER A 148 -6.58 -32.49 -0.33
N ASN A 149 -6.40 -33.42 -1.27
CA ASN A 149 -5.72 -34.68 -1.05
C ASN A 149 -4.28 -34.63 -1.55
N TYR A 150 -3.36 -34.21 -0.68
CA TYR A 150 -1.96 -34.02 -1.01
C TYR A 150 -1.06 -34.37 0.19
N GLU A 151 0.18 -34.67 -0.11
CA GLU A 151 1.27 -34.74 0.84
C GLU A 151 2.25 -33.59 0.60
N TYR A 152 2.95 -33.17 1.64
CA TYR A 152 4.06 -32.25 1.49
C TYR A 152 5.33 -33.02 1.15
N LYS A 153 5.99 -32.60 0.07
CA LYS A 153 7.28 -33.15 -0.33
C LYS A 153 8.37 -32.10 -0.21
N GLU A 154 9.46 -32.46 0.42
CA GLU A 154 10.66 -31.64 0.42
C GLU A 154 11.35 -31.72 -0.92
N GLY A 155 11.82 -30.56 -1.40
CA GLY A 155 12.48 -30.43 -2.68
C GLY A 155 12.41 -28.99 -3.21
N PHE A 156 13.34 -28.68 -4.08
CA PHE A 156 13.45 -27.34 -4.66
C PHE A 156 12.54 -27.19 -5.88
N LYS A 157 11.72 -26.15 -5.87
CA LYS A 157 10.96 -25.69 -7.04
C LYS A 157 11.20 -24.20 -7.22
N ARG A 158 11.37 -23.77 -8.47
CA ARG A 158 11.49 -22.36 -8.83
C ARG A 158 10.44 -21.98 -9.85
N ARG A 159 9.98 -20.74 -9.78
CA ARG A 159 9.04 -20.16 -10.73
C ARG A 159 9.49 -18.75 -11.09
N LEU A 160 9.56 -18.46 -12.39
CA LEU A 160 9.75 -17.12 -12.92
C LEU A 160 8.40 -16.57 -13.40
N SER A 161 8.03 -15.41 -12.90
CA SER A 161 6.88 -14.64 -13.35
C SER A 161 7.32 -13.23 -13.70
N GLY A 162 6.51 -12.52 -14.48
CA GLY A 162 6.86 -11.16 -14.84
C GLY A 162 5.64 -10.35 -15.24
N SER A 163 5.83 -9.05 -15.27
CA SER A 163 4.84 -8.11 -15.80
C SER A 163 5.56 -6.98 -16.52
N ALA A 164 4.91 -6.44 -17.53
CA ALA A 164 5.36 -5.25 -18.24
C ALA A 164 4.29 -4.18 -18.13
N SER A 165 4.68 -2.93 -17.99
CA SER A 165 3.77 -1.81 -17.99
C SER A 165 4.38 -0.60 -18.67
N VAL A 166 3.53 0.26 -19.20
CA VAL A 166 3.92 1.57 -19.70
C VAL A 166 2.94 2.60 -19.16
N SER A 167 3.45 3.69 -18.66
CA SER A 167 2.67 4.82 -18.17
C SER A 167 2.99 6.08 -18.96
N VAL A 168 1.97 6.82 -19.34
CA VAL A 168 2.07 8.10 -20.01
C VAL A 168 1.38 9.14 -19.15
N SER A 169 2.09 10.22 -18.84
CA SER A 169 1.55 11.31 -18.01
C SER A 169 2.00 12.67 -18.52
N THR A 170 1.23 13.69 -18.19
CA THR A 170 1.57 15.09 -18.45
C THR A 170 1.13 15.96 -17.30
N LYS A 171 1.58 17.22 -17.28
CA LYS A 171 1.13 18.24 -16.32
C LYS A 171 0.67 19.49 -17.07
N LEU A 172 -0.55 19.89 -16.79
CA LEU A 172 -1.15 21.13 -17.29
C LEU A 172 -1.25 22.11 -16.14
N TYR A 173 -0.90 23.36 -16.38
CA TYR A 173 -0.86 24.39 -15.37
C TYR A 173 -1.84 25.51 -15.73
N GLY A 174 -2.73 25.82 -14.79
CA GLY A 174 -3.58 27.00 -14.81
C GLY A 174 -3.22 27.94 -13.65
N ILE A 175 -3.08 29.23 -13.91
CA ILE A 175 -2.88 30.24 -12.87
C ILE A 175 -3.99 31.29 -13.04
N ILE A 176 -4.75 31.48 -11.99
CA ILE A 176 -5.76 32.51 -11.91
C ILE A 176 -5.22 33.62 -10.98
N PRO A 177 -4.82 34.78 -11.51
CA PRO A 177 -4.42 35.89 -10.67
C PRO A 177 -5.65 36.40 -9.91
N PHE A 178 -5.49 36.59 -8.62
CA PHE A 178 -6.62 36.88 -7.77
C PHE A 178 -6.13 37.67 -6.55
N LYS A 179 -6.55 38.94 -6.44
CA LYS A 179 -6.16 39.81 -5.33
C LYS A 179 -7.35 40.06 -4.42
N ILE A 180 -7.45 39.29 -3.33
CA ILE A 180 -8.39 39.57 -2.23
C ILE A 180 -7.61 39.44 -0.92
N GLY A 181 -7.44 40.54 -0.21
CA GLY A 181 -6.63 40.56 1.01
C GLY A 181 -5.19 40.18 0.73
N SER A 182 -4.68 39.17 1.47
CA SER A 182 -3.33 38.61 1.32
C SER A 182 -3.19 37.61 0.19
N LEU A 183 -4.29 37.14 -0.41
CA LEU A 183 -4.28 36.15 -1.48
C LEU A 183 -3.89 36.78 -2.81
N GLU A 184 -2.84 36.23 -3.47
CA GLU A 184 -2.29 36.76 -4.73
C GLU A 184 -2.74 35.95 -5.96
N SER A 185 -2.82 34.63 -5.86
CA SER A 185 -3.21 33.80 -6.98
C SER A 185 -3.60 32.39 -6.53
N ILE A 186 -4.39 31.72 -7.37
CA ILE A 186 -4.68 30.28 -7.28
C ILE A 186 -4.00 29.59 -8.46
N ARG A 187 -3.23 28.56 -8.19
CA ARG A 187 -2.62 27.69 -9.19
C ARG A 187 -3.33 26.35 -9.19
N HIS A 188 -3.79 25.91 -10.34
CA HIS A 188 -4.31 24.58 -10.59
C HIS A 188 -3.30 23.78 -11.40
N VAL A 189 -2.93 22.60 -10.92
CA VAL A 189 -2.08 21.64 -11.63
C VAL A 189 -2.91 20.41 -11.92
N LEU A 190 -3.21 20.19 -13.20
CA LEU A 190 -3.91 19.00 -13.68
C LEU A 190 -2.87 18.00 -14.18
N SER A 191 -2.85 16.79 -13.61
CA SER A 191 -1.89 15.73 -13.91
C SER A 191 -2.64 14.47 -14.35
N PRO A 192 -3.07 14.38 -15.62
CA PRO A 192 -3.63 13.16 -16.18
C PRO A 192 -2.54 12.12 -16.44
N SER A 193 -2.86 10.85 -16.21
CA SER A 193 -2.02 9.72 -16.56
C SER A 193 -2.86 8.55 -17.04
N ILE A 194 -2.35 7.83 -18.01
CA ILE A 194 -2.86 6.56 -18.47
C ILE A 194 -1.74 5.52 -18.41
N SER A 195 -2.04 4.33 -17.89
CA SER A 195 -1.08 3.23 -17.88
C SER A 195 -1.71 1.97 -18.43
N TYR A 196 -0.89 1.20 -19.12
CA TYR A 196 -1.20 -0.16 -19.56
C TYR A 196 -0.28 -1.12 -18.82
N SER A 197 -0.82 -2.19 -18.28
CA SER A 197 -0.05 -3.27 -17.65
C SER A 197 -0.48 -4.62 -18.19
N TYR A 198 0.50 -5.49 -18.33
CA TYR A 198 0.32 -6.86 -18.80
C TYR A 198 1.07 -7.83 -17.90
N THR A 199 0.38 -8.86 -17.42
CA THR A 199 0.96 -9.99 -16.69
C THR A 199 0.52 -11.26 -17.41
N PRO A 200 1.45 -12.04 -18.02
CA PRO A 200 1.11 -13.26 -18.71
C PRO A 200 0.62 -14.36 -17.76
N SER A 201 -0.26 -15.20 -18.23
CA SER A 201 -0.60 -16.47 -17.59
C SER A 201 0.60 -17.41 -17.67
N LEU A 202 0.85 -18.14 -16.59
CA LEU A 202 1.86 -19.20 -16.52
C LEU A 202 1.22 -20.61 -16.59
N GLN A 203 -0.03 -20.70 -16.97
CA GLN A 203 -0.79 -21.97 -17.04
C GLN A 203 -0.16 -22.98 -18.01
N SER A 204 0.48 -22.52 -19.06
CA SER A 204 1.20 -23.38 -20.02
C SER A 204 2.53 -23.95 -19.51
N GLU A 205 3.05 -23.42 -18.41
CA GLU A 205 4.33 -23.79 -17.85
C GLU A 205 4.21 -25.06 -16.97
N LYS A 206 4.26 -26.22 -17.61
CA LYS A 206 4.07 -27.52 -16.96
C LYS A 206 4.93 -27.77 -15.71
N ASN A 207 6.09 -27.13 -15.61
CA ASN A 207 7.00 -27.28 -14.47
C ASN A 207 6.47 -26.70 -13.15
N TYR A 208 5.43 -25.87 -13.23
CA TYR A 208 4.82 -25.24 -12.05
C TYR A 208 3.63 -26.01 -11.50
N PHE A 209 3.16 -27.02 -12.26
CA PHE A 209 1.96 -27.77 -11.94
C PHE A 209 2.22 -29.28 -11.96
N GLN A 210 1.49 -30.02 -11.13
CA GLN A 210 1.25 -31.44 -11.32
C GLN A 210 0.06 -31.59 -12.26
N ILE A 211 0.18 -32.47 -13.26
CA ILE A 211 -0.84 -32.71 -14.27
C ILE A 211 -1.25 -34.16 -14.14
N ASP A 212 -2.54 -34.44 -14.11
CA ASP A 212 -3.11 -35.78 -14.08
C ASP A 212 -3.44 -36.30 -15.49
N ASN A 213 -3.96 -37.53 -15.57
CA ASN A 213 -4.31 -38.18 -16.83
C ASN A 213 -5.54 -37.54 -17.52
N SER A 214 -6.40 -36.85 -16.78
CA SER A 214 -7.52 -36.08 -17.34
C SER A 214 -7.11 -34.75 -17.95
N GLY A 215 -5.88 -34.30 -17.68
CA GLY A 215 -5.37 -32.98 -18.08
C GLY A 215 -5.69 -31.88 -17.07
N GLU A 216 -6.22 -32.22 -15.90
CA GLU A 216 -6.32 -31.27 -14.79
C GLU A 216 -4.94 -30.94 -14.26
N TYR A 217 -4.74 -29.72 -13.80
CA TYR A 217 -3.46 -29.26 -13.26
C TYR A 217 -3.63 -28.59 -11.89
N LEU A 218 -2.79 -28.97 -10.95
CA LEU A 218 -2.75 -28.43 -9.59
C LEU A 218 -1.38 -27.82 -9.29
N ASP A 219 -1.39 -26.62 -8.71
CA ASP A 219 -0.21 -25.77 -8.54
C ASP A 219 0.67 -26.24 -7.38
N TYR A 220 1.95 -26.53 -7.65
CA TYR A 220 2.95 -26.84 -6.62
C TYR A 220 3.18 -25.70 -5.63
N PHE A 221 2.95 -24.45 -6.03
CA PHE A 221 3.15 -23.25 -5.20
C PHE A 221 1.92 -22.88 -4.37
N SER A 222 0.80 -23.60 -4.53
CA SER A 222 -0.42 -23.33 -3.77
C SER A 222 -0.20 -23.44 -2.26
N GLY A 223 -0.56 -22.41 -1.51
CA GLY A 223 -0.37 -22.34 -0.06
C GLY A 223 1.08 -22.16 0.41
N SER A 224 2.02 -21.90 -0.51
CA SER A 224 3.41 -21.59 -0.14
C SER A 224 3.59 -20.15 0.30
N LEU A 225 4.74 -19.86 0.94
CA LEU A 225 5.11 -18.48 1.37
C LEU A 225 5.30 -17.50 0.21
N VAL A 226 5.44 -18.00 -1.02
CA VAL A 226 5.69 -17.17 -2.21
C VAL A 226 4.42 -16.91 -3.03
N GLY A 227 3.28 -17.50 -2.62
CA GLY A 227 1.98 -17.39 -3.27
C GLY A 227 1.81 -18.29 -4.49
N SER A 228 0.57 -18.50 -4.90
CA SER A 228 0.18 -19.35 -6.02
C SER A 228 0.65 -18.82 -7.37
N THR A 229 0.68 -19.73 -8.37
CA THR A 229 1.09 -19.43 -9.74
C THR A 229 -0.01 -18.65 -10.47
N PRO A 230 0.28 -17.52 -11.14
CA PRO A 230 -0.71 -16.81 -11.96
C PRO A 230 -1.14 -17.65 -13.16
N VAL A 231 -2.42 -18.00 -13.22
CA VAL A 231 -2.99 -18.82 -14.29
C VAL A 231 -3.87 -18.04 -15.28
N ILE A 232 -4.08 -16.75 -15.01
CA ILE A 232 -4.94 -15.89 -15.84
C ILE A 232 -4.08 -14.76 -16.40
N ASN A 233 -4.22 -14.50 -17.70
CA ASN A 233 -3.69 -13.29 -18.30
C ASN A 233 -4.35 -12.08 -17.64
N SER A 234 -3.56 -11.11 -17.28
CA SER A 234 -4.07 -9.83 -16.78
C SER A 234 -3.62 -8.71 -17.69
N ARG A 235 -4.57 -8.05 -18.34
CA ARG A 235 -4.37 -6.81 -19.10
C ARG A 235 -5.20 -5.74 -18.41
N ARG A 236 -4.59 -4.59 -18.14
CA ARG A 236 -5.28 -3.51 -17.46
C ARG A 236 -4.86 -2.17 -18.03
N TYR A 237 -5.84 -1.36 -18.36
CA TYR A 237 -5.67 0.06 -18.60
C TYR A 237 -6.11 0.81 -17.35
N SER A 238 -5.27 1.65 -16.79
CA SER A 238 -5.61 2.48 -15.63
C SER A 238 -5.55 3.94 -16.02
N ILE A 239 -6.56 4.70 -15.65
CA ILE A 239 -6.69 6.12 -15.90
C ILE A 239 -6.72 6.82 -14.56
N THR A 240 -5.83 7.78 -14.36
CA THR A 240 -5.78 8.60 -13.16
C THR A 240 -5.74 10.06 -13.56
N VAL A 241 -6.54 10.87 -12.93
CA VAL A 241 -6.54 12.32 -13.07
C VAL A 241 -6.35 12.94 -11.70
N ARG A 242 -5.23 13.63 -11.49
CA ARG A 242 -4.96 14.35 -10.25
C ARG A 242 -5.07 15.84 -10.49
N ASN A 243 -5.76 16.51 -9.58
CA ASN A 243 -5.95 17.95 -9.56
C ASN A 243 -5.36 18.47 -8.24
N ASP A 244 -4.33 19.31 -8.32
CA ASP A 244 -3.72 19.96 -7.17
C ASP A 244 -4.01 21.47 -7.25
N PHE A 245 -4.63 22.01 -6.21
CA PHE A 245 -4.91 23.43 -6.08
C PHE A 245 -4.01 24.04 -5.02
N GLN A 246 -3.28 25.06 -5.41
CA GLN A 246 -2.33 25.77 -4.57
C GLN A 246 -2.74 27.24 -4.50
N ILE A 247 -2.62 27.80 -3.32
CA ILE A 247 -2.72 29.25 -3.14
C ILE A 247 -1.35 29.89 -2.97
N LYS A 248 -1.23 31.10 -3.45
CA LYS A 248 -0.12 31.99 -3.20
C LYS A 248 -0.63 33.18 -2.41
N TYR A 249 -0.06 33.44 -1.25
CA TYR A 249 -0.51 34.53 -0.38
C TYR A 249 0.68 35.22 0.32
N LEU A 250 0.47 36.43 0.79
CA LEU A 250 1.42 37.19 1.58
C LEU A 250 1.18 36.91 3.07
N ASN A 251 2.25 36.58 3.80
CA ASN A 251 2.19 36.54 5.26
C ASN A 251 2.26 37.94 5.88
N ASN A 252 2.15 38.01 7.21
CA ASN A 252 2.22 39.29 7.96
C ASN A 252 3.56 40.04 7.78
N LEU A 253 4.60 39.37 7.28
CA LEU A 253 5.92 39.95 6.98
C LEU A 253 6.07 40.33 5.50
N ASN A 254 4.99 40.35 4.73
CA ASN A 254 4.98 40.58 3.27
C ASN A 254 5.81 39.56 2.47
N GLN A 255 6.02 38.37 3.02
CA GLN A 255 6.68 37.31 2.30
C GLN A 255 5.63 36.45 1.57
N SER A 256 5.92 36.12 0.32
CA SER A 256 5.03 35.30 -0.51
C SER A 256 5.19 33.82 -0.18
N LEU A 257 4.13 33.22 0.33
CA LEU A 257 4.03 31.81 0.67
C LEU A 257 3.16 31.07 -0.35
N LYS A 258 3.42 29.75 -0.49
CA LYS A 258 2.64 28.85 -1.36
C LYS A 258 2.22 27.66 -0.56
N GLU A 259 0.94 27.31 -0.60
CA GLU A 259 0.38 26.17 0.09
C GLU A 259 -0.58 25.37 -0.78
N ASN A 260 -0.56 24.06 -0.61
CA ASN A 260 -1.56 23.18 -1.22
C ASN A 260 -2.81 23.21 -0.35
N ILE A 261 -3.95 23.55 -0.94
CA ILE A 261 -5.23 23.64 -0.23
C ILE A 261 -6.18 22.49 -0.56
N LEU A 262 -6.04 21.93 -1.77
CA LEU A 262 -6.93 20.86 -2.23
C LEU A 262 -6.18 19.93 -3.18
N ASN A 263 -6.27 18.64 -2.89
CA ASN A 263 -5.87 17.57 -3.80
C ASN A 263 -7.12 16.76 -4.14
N TRP A 264 -7.42 16.63 -5.42
CA TRP A 264 -8.53 15.83 -5.90
C TRP A 264 -8.04 14.83 -6.93
N SER A 265 -8.13 13.54 -6.61
CA SER A 265 -7.74 12.46 -7.50
C SER A 265 -8.93 11.61 -7.92
N LEU A 266 -8.97 11.26 -9.19
CA LEU A 266 -9.93 10.33 -9.77
C LEU A 266 -9.14 9.18 -10.39
N ASN A 267 -9.59 7.95 -10.16
CA ASN A 267 -9.01 6.78 -10.78
C ASN A 267 -10.07 5.76 -11.19
N THR A 268 -9.84 5.12 -12.32
CA THR A 268 -10.61 3.97 -12.81
C THR A 268 -9.73 3.07 -13.64
N SER A 269 -10.16 1.87 -13.90
CA SER A 269 -9.44 0.93 -14.78
C SER A 269 -10.38 0.13 -15.65
N TYR A 270 -9.85 -0.28 -16.79
CA TYR A 270 -10.51 -1.15 -17.75
C TYR A 270 -9.73 -2.47 -17.88
N ASN A 271 -10.42 -3.59 -17.73
CA ASN A 271 -9.88 -4.92 -17.88
C ASN A 271 -10.53 -5.61 -19.08
N PRO A 272 -9.86 -5.72 -20.24
CA PRO A 272 -10.41 -6.35 -21.44
C PRO A 272 -10.60 -7.88 -21.31
N GLU A 273 -9.89 -8.52 -20.36
CA GLU A 273 -10.00 -9.98 -20.13
C GLU A 273 -11.22 -10.36 -19.28
N ALA A 274 -11.87 -9.38 -18.66
CA ALA A 274 -13.07 -9.66 -17.88
C ALA A 274 -14.27 -9.90 -18.79
N ASN A 275 -14.97 -11.03 -18.60
CA ASN A 275 -16.18 -11.36 -19.36
C ASN A 275 -17.33 -10.39 -19.08
N GLN A 276 -17.36 -9.81 -17.88
CA GLN A 276 -18.36 -8.84 -17.43
C GLN A 276 -17.70 -7.78 -16.55
N PHE A 277 -18.32 -6.61 -16.47
CA PHE A 277 -17.87 -5.51 -15.61
C PHE A 277 -16.41 -5.09 -15.89
N GLN A 278 -16.06 -4.94 -17.16
CA GLN A 278 -14.72 -4.60 -17.62
C GLN A 278 -14.19 -3.29 -17.02
N TRP A 279 -15.06 -2.33 -16.74
CA TRP A 279 -14.70 -1.09 -16.05
C TRP A 279 -14.84 -1.23 -14.54
N SER A 280 -13.79 -0.81 -13.81
CA SER A 280 -13.89 -0.62 -12.37
C SER A 280 -14.68 0.65 -12.04
N PRO A 281 -15.27 0.77 -10.86
CA PRO A 281 -15.83 2.03 -10.41
C PRO A 281 -14.81 3.19 -10.48
N ILE A 282 -15.30 4.40 -10.72
CA ILE A 282 -14.48 5.61 -10.55
C ILE A 282 -14.35 5.89 -9.06
N ASN A 283 -13.13 5.80 -8.55
CA ASN A 283 -12.84 6.22 -7.19
C ASN A 283 -12.33 7.66 -7.22
N SER A 284 -12.95 8.50 -6.42
CA SER A 284 -12.64 9.92 -6.28
C SER A 284 -12.25 10.20 -4.85
N THR A 285 -11.08 10.80 -4.63
CA THR A 285 -10.61 11.19 -3.31
C THR A 285 -10.28 12.67 -3.31
N ILE A 286 -10.90 13.42 -2.42
CA ILE A 286 -10.69 14.85 -2.20
C ILE A 286 -10.04 15.02 -0.82
N GLN A 287 -8.90 15.68 -0.78
CA GLN A 287 -8.22 16.08 0.44
C GLN A 287 -8.11 17.59 0.45
N ALA A 288 -8.84 18.22 1.34
CA ALA A 288 -8.75 19.66 1.58
C ALA A 288 -7.99 19.91 2.88
N MET A 289 -6.94 20.71 2.80
CA MET A 289 -6.10 21.09 3.93
C MET A 289 -6.09 22.59 4.06
N LEU A 290 -6.59 23.08 5.19
CA LEU A 290 -6.41 24.47 5.59
C LEU A 290 -5.44 24.47 6.77
N PRO A 291 -4.24 25.02 6.60
CA PRO A 291 -3.22 25.03 7.64
C PRO A 291 -3.76 25.59 8.96
N ASN A 292 -3.47 24.88 10.05
CA ASN A 292 -3.88 25.23 11.42
C ASN A 292 -5.40 25.28 11.68
N LEU A 293 -6.25 24.88 10.73
CA LEU A 293 -7.70 24.88 10.89
C LEU A 293 -8.28 23.48 10.85
N PHE A 294 -8.32 22.85 9.70
CA PHE A 294 -8.90 21.53 9.56
C PHE A 294 -8.36 20.78 8.34
N ASN A 295 -8.46 19.46 8.40
CA ASN A 295 -8.24 18.55 7.27
C ASN A 295 -9.56 17.85 6.96
N VAL A 296 -9.97 17.87 5.70
CA VAL A 296 -11.16 17.14 5.23
C VAL A 296 -10.73 16.14 4.19
N ASN A 297 -11.11 14.88 4.39
CA ASN A 297 -10.93 13.82 3.40
C ASN A 297 -12.31 13.31 2.98
N ILE A 298 -12.57 13.33 1.68
CA ILE A 298 -13.81 12.80 1.10
C ILE A 298 -13.43 11.74 0.08
N SER A 299 -13.96 10.53 0.23
CA SER A 299 -13.80 9.45 -0.74
C SER A 299 -15.17 9.08 -1.29
N MET A 300 -15.24 8.96 -2.61
CA MET A 300 -16.47 8.61 -3.33
C MET A 300 -16.18 7.51 -4.34
N SER A 301 -17.14 6.64 -4.55
CA SER A 301 -17.11 5.61 -5.58
C SER A 301 -18.33 5.73 -6.48
N HIS A 302 -18.11 5.71 -7.80
CA HIS A 302 -19.16 5.80 -8.80
C HIS A 302 -19.08 4.60 -9.73
N ASP A 303 -20.18 3.87 -9.87
CA ASP A 303 -20.28 2.70 -10.74
C ASP A 303 -20.82 3.09 -12.12
N PHE A 304 -20.22 2.54 -13.17
CA PHE A 304 -20.68 2.71 -14.55
C PHE A 304 -21.92 1.87 -14.87
N TYR A 305 -22.17 0.82 -14.08
CA TYR A 305 -23.14 -0.22 -14.43
C TYR A 305 -24.46 -0.03 -13.70
N LYS A 306 -25.54 -0.41 -14.42
CA LYS A 306 -26.90 -0.42 -13.88
C LYS A 306 -27.08 -1.47 -12.78
N ARG A 307 -28.12 -1.27 -12.00
CA ARG A 307 -28.64 -2.25 -11.04
C ARG A 307 -30.05 -2.67 -11.44
N LYS A 308 -30.35 -3.94 -11.27
CA LYS A 308 -31.70 -4.49 -11.36
C LYS A 308 -32.05 -5.18 -10.07
N ILE A 309 -33.35 -5.23 -9.76
CA ILE A 309 -33.86 -5.98 -8.63
C ILE A 309 -33.96 -7.43 -9.07
N ASN A 310 -33.36 -8.33 -8.32
CA ASN A 310 -33.47 -9.77 -8.55
C ASN A 310 -34.72 -10.32 -7.86
N ASN A 311 -35.00 -11.63 -8.08
CA ASN A 311 -36.16 -12.32 -7.50
C ASN A 311 -36.18 -12.41 -5.97
N GLN A 312 -35.04 -12.09 -5.32
CA GLN A 312 -34.89 -12.06 -3.86
C GLN A 312 -35.06 -10.65 -3.27
N ASN A 313 -35.57 -9.71 -4.07
CA ASN A 313 -35.76 -8.30 -3.65
C ASN A 313 -34.46 -7.58 -3.28
N SER A 314 -33.31 -8.04 -3.80
CA SER A 314 -32.02 -7.39 -3.64
C SER A 314 -31.53 -6.80 -4.97
N TYR A 315 -30.69 -5.76 -4.86
CA TYR A 315 -30.10 -5.15 -6.03
C TYR A 315 -28.93 -6.00 -6.55
N GLU A 316 -29.01 -6.35 -7.83
CA GLU A 316 -27.94 -7.02 -8.56
C GLU A 316 -27.34 -6.08 -9.59
N ARG A 317 -26.02 -6.04 -9.68
CA ARG A 317 -25.27 -5.30 -10.70
C ARG A 317 -25.40 -6.03 -12.04
N VAL A 318 -25.78 -5.34 -13.10
CA VAL A 318 -25.91 -5.89 -14.43
C VAL A 318 -24.91 -5.28 -15.39
N ASN A 319 -24.44 -6.06 -16.36
CA ASN A 319 -23.43 -5.64 -17.33
C ASN A 319 -24.04 -4.75 -18.45
N ASP A 320 -24.67 -3.66 -18.03
CA ASP A 320 -25.28 -2.63 -18.87
C ASP A 320 -24.93 -1.25 -18.29
N PHE A 321 -24.56 -0.28 -19.13
CA PHE A 321 -24.09 1.03 -18.68
C PHE A 321 -25.24 1.94 -18.25
N GLU A 322 -24.99 2.68 -17.16
CA GLU A 322 -25.77 3.86 -16.82
C GLU A 322 -25.45 5.01 -17.78
N SER A 323 -26.41 5.92 -17.97
CA SER A 323 -26.20 7.15 -18.75
C SER A 323 -25.14 8.06 -18.12
N PHE A 324 -24.99 7.98 -16.81
CA PHE A 324 -24.00 8.70 -15.99
C PHE A 324 -23.54 7.81 -14.83
N PRO A 325 -22.23 7.80 -14.46
CA PRO A 325 -21.74 6.98 -13.38
C PRO A 325 -22.47 7.26 -12.06
N ARG A 326 -23.05 6.23 -11.48
CA ARG A 326 -23.89 6.32 -10.29
C ARG A 326 -23.04 6.30 -9.03
N LEU A 327 -23.28 7.26 -8.13
CA LEU A 327 -22.63 7.28 -6.81
C LEU A 327 -23.07 6.06 -5.98
N THR A 328 -22.10 5.28 -5.52
CA THR A 328 -22.34 4.04 -4.75
C THR A 328 -21.88 4.15 -3.31
N GLN A 329 -20.87 4.96 -3.06
CA GLN A 329 -20.32 5.14 -1.73
C GLN A 329 -19.78 6.57 -1.57
N VAL A 330 -19.99 7.15 -0.39
CA VAL A 330 -19.37 8.37 0.07
C VAL A 330 -18.86 8.13 1.49
N SER A 331 -17.63 8.53 1.75
CA SER A 331 -17.11 8.66 3.11
C SER A 331 -16.43 10.01 3.27
N ALA A 332 -16.67 10.65 4.37
CA ALA A 332 -16.06 11.93 4.73
C ALA A 332 -15.47 11.83 6.14
N SER A 333 -14.24 12.30 6.30
CA SER A 333 -13.61 12.43 7.60
C SER A 333 -12.99 13.81 7.74
N THR A 334 -13.08 14.38 8.92
CA THR A 334 -12.43 15.65 9.25
C THR A 334 -11.80 15.57 10.63
N ASP A 335 -10.60 16.13 10.74
CA ASP A 335 -9.91 16.34 12.00
C ASP A 335 -9.76 17.85 12.21
N LEU A 336 -10.37 18.37 13.26
CA LEU A 336 -10.20 19.73 13.73
C LEU A 336 -9.32 19.72 14.97
N SER A 337 -8.19 20.42 14.91
CA SER A 337 -7.33 20.60 16.07
C SER A 337 -7.28 22.09 16.46
N LEU A 338 -7.68 22.36 17.68
CA LEU A 338 -7.60 23.68 18.28
C LEU A 338 -6.65 23.61 19.46
N SER A 339 -5.72 24.55 19.53
CA SER A 339 -4.81 24.62 20.67
C SER A 339 -4.67 26.07 21.15
N GLY A 340 -4.67 26.28 22.44
CA GLY A 340 -4.38 27.56 23.06
C GLY A 340 -3.00 27.59 23.69
N ASN A 341 -2.24 28.63 23.41
CA ASN A 341 -0.98 28.90 24.11
C ASN A 341 -1.25 29.78 25.33
N LYS A 342 -0.43 29.67 26.36
CA LYS A 342 -0.45 30.59 27.48
C LYS A 342 -0.19 32.01 26.90
N PHE A 343 -1.10 32.94 27.16
CA PHE A 343 -0.79 34.33 26.87
C PHE A 343 0.33 34.76 27.84
N ASP A 344 1.50 35.06 27.33
CA ASP A 344 2.56 35.75 28.08
C ASP A 344 2.10 37.18 28.27
N TYR A 345 1.42 37.44 29.39
CA TYR A 345 0.91 38.77 29.69
C TYR A 345 1.85 39.56 30.60
N GLU A 346 3.09 39.17 30.84
CA GLU A 346 3.91 39.84 31.86
C GLU A 346 5.39 40.08 31.62
N GLN A 347 5.94 39.78 30.45
CA GLN A 347 7.39 40.02 30.28
C GLN A 347 7.77 41.37 29.66
N THR A 348 6.84 42.18 29.17
CA THR A 348 7.19 43.49 28.57
C THR A 348 7.18 44.63 29.57
N ALA A 349 6.58 44.47 30.75
CA ALA A 349 6.51 45.55 31.77
C ALA A 349 7.56 45.49 32.85
N GLN A 350 8.22 44.33 33.05
CA GLN A 350 9.21 44.19 34.14
C GLN A 350 10.67 44.44 33.72
N ASN A 351 10.96 44.38 32.43
CA ASN A 351 12.34 44.54 31.95
C ASN A 351 12.80 46.03 31.84
N ASP A 352 11.87 47.00 31.90
CA ASP A 352 12.24 48.39 31.84
C ASP A 352 12.53 49.05 33.20
N SER A 353 12.25 48.33 34.30
CA SER A 353 12.43 48.86 35.66
C SER A 353 13.59 48.25 36.47
N LEU A 354 14.31 47.28 35.90
CA LEU A 354 15.47 46.66 36.54
C LEU A 354 16.74 47.43 36.19
N ASP A 355 17.53 47.75 37.22
CA ASP A 355 18.84 48.38 37.06
C ASP A 355 19.82 47.45 36.34
N PHE A 356 20.84 48.01 35.70
CA PHE A 356 21.80 47.27 34.86
C PHE A 356 22.53 46.14 35.63
N ASP A 357 22.82 46.36 36.91
CA ASP A 357 23.52 45.39 37.78
C ASP A 357 22.61 44.19 38.12
N GLU A 358 21.30 44.39 38.28
CA GLU A 358 20.32 43.32 38.52
C GLU A 358 20.09 42.44 37.27
N LYS A 359 20.17 43.03 36.06
CA LYS A 359 20.17 42.29 34.80
C LYS A 359 21.41 41.42 34.60
N LEU A 360 22.54 41.81 35.16
CA LEU A 360 23.78 41.04 35.05
C LEU A 360 23.79 39.81 35.98
N ASP A 361 23.20 39.94 37.17
CA ASP A 361 23.07 38.83 38.12
C ASP A 361 22.08 37.78 37.65
N LEU A 362 20.98 38.17 37.00
CA LEU A 362 20.03 37.23 36.37
C LEU A 362 20.63 36.46 35.19
N ALA A 363 21.57 37.08 34.46
CA ALA A 363 22.27 36.44 33.35
C ALA A 363 23.37 35.44 33.78
N GLN A 364 23.80 35.49 35.07
CA GLN A 364 24.85 34.63 35.63
C GLN A 364 24.31 33.51 36.54
N SER A 365 23.03 33.48 36.87
CA SER A 365 22.42 32.38 37.64
C SER A 365 22.28 31.11 36.82
N ASN A 366 23.29 30.26 36.83
CA ASN A 366 23.19 28.87 36.40
C ASN A 366 22.53 28.04 37.51
N ASP A 367 21.29 28.30 37.86
CA ASP A 367 20.53 27.43 38.75
C ASP A 367 19.94 26.27 37.92
N PRO A 368 20.40 25.02 38.13
CA PRO A 368 19.87 23.86 37.41
C PRO A 368 18.41 23.49 37.77
N TYR A 369 17.80 24.25 38.69
CA TYR A 369 16.40 24.05 39.11
C TYR A 369 15.43 25.14 38.65
N GLU A 370 15.82 26.09 37.82
CA GLU A 370 14.82 26.92 37.15
C GLU A 370 14.08 26.05 36.15
N PRO A 371 12.75 25.92 36.30
CA PRO A 371 11.96 25.18 35.31
C PRO A 371 12.10 25.95 33.99
N ILE A 372 12.69 25.31 32.99
CA ILE A 372 12.60 25.75 31.61
C ILE A 372 11.09 25.82 31.33
N ILE A 373 10.54 27.04 31.38
CA ILE A 373 9.17 27.31 30.95
C ILE A 373 9.18 27.10 29.41
N GLN A 374 9.12 25.85 29.00
CA GLN A 374 8.73 25.55 27.62
C GLN A 374 7.38 26.21 27.46
N SER A 375 7.23 27.06 26.44
CA SER A 375 5.96 27.62 26.00
C SER A 375 5.04 26.44 25.63
N GLY A 376 4.46 25.81 26.66
CA GLY A 376 3.63 24.65 26.55
C GLY A 376 2.24 25.07 26.08
N LYS A 377 1.67 24.34 25.15
CA LYS A 377 0.25 24.41 24.87
C LYS A 377 -0.53 24.23 26.16
N VAL A 378 -1.38 25.15 26.51
CA VAL A 378 -2.20 25.09 27.74
C VAL A 378 -3.34 24.10 27.57
N TRP A 379 -3.85 23.99 26.34
CA TRP A 379 -4.86 23.02 25.99
C TRP A 379 -4.75 22.63 24.51
N ASP A 380 -5.18 21.42 24.20
CA ASP A 380 -5.28 20.87 22.84
C ASP A 380 -6.64 20.15 22.77
N LEU A 381 -7.50 20.62 21.88
CA LEU A 381 -8.81 20.02 21.60
C LEU A 381 -8.75 19.42 20.20
N ARG A 382 -8.98 18.12 20.09
CA ARG A 382 -9.09 17.42 18.79
C ARG A 382 -10.49 16.86 18.65
N LEU A 383 -11.16 17.33 17.61
CA LEU A 383 -12.47 16.84 17.21
C LEU A 383 -12.30 16.06 15.92
N ARG A 384 -12.68 14.79 15.95
CA ARG A 384 -12.70 13.93 14.76
C ARG A 384 -14.13 13.58 14.42
N PHE A 385 -14.51 13.83 13.18
CA PHE A 385 -15.79 13.46 12.63
C PHE A 385 -15.58 12.50 11.46
N ASN A 386 -16.29 11.35 11.45
CA ASN A 386 -16.31 10.39 10.38
C ASN A 386 -17.75 10.14 9.96
N TYR A 387 -18.00 10.21 8.68
CA TYR A 387 -19.28 9.91 8.07
C TYR A 387 -19.07 8.95 6.91
N SER A 388 -19.86 7.89 6.83
CA SER A 388 -19.86 6.99 5.69
C SER A 388 -21.29 6.68 5.28
N MET A 389 -21.51 6.68 3.98
CA MET A 389 -22.79 6.35 3.36
C MET A 389 -22.52 5.46 2.15
N TYR A 390 -23.19 4.36 2.07
CA TYR A 390 -23.10 3.44 0.93
C TYR A 390 -24.49 3.03 0.48
N GLN A 391 -24.61 2.77 -0.80
CA GLN A 391 -25.87 2.36 -1.39
C GLN A 391 -26.20 0.93 -0.96
N PRO A 392 -27.37 0.69 -0.33
CA PRO A 392 -27.72 -0.59 0.24
C PRO A 392 -27.90 -1.66 -0.85
N GLN A 393 -27.77 -2.91 -0.45
CA GLN A 393 -28.12 -4.05 -1.30
C GLN A 393 -29.63 -4.22 -1.42
N ASN A 394 -30.41 -3.73 -0.44
CA ASN A 394 -31.87 -3.80 -0.41
C ASN A 394 -32.53 -2.47 -0.79
N LEU A 395 -33.81 -2.55 -1.22
CA LEU A 395 -34.60 -1.44 -1.76
C LEU A 395 -34.65 -0.20 -0.83
N ASN A 396 -34.32 0.94 -1.42
CA ASN A 396 -34.76 2.30 -1.06
C ASN A 396 -34.09 3.09 0.07
N THR A 397 -32.99 2.64 0.67
CA THR A 397 -32.30 3.47 1.67
C THR A 397 -30.80 3.46 1.48
N TRP A 398 -30.16 4.60 1.72
CA TRP A 398 -28.73 4.67 1.90
C TRP A 398 -28.40 4.27 3.35
N ASP A 399 -27.47 3.32 3.52
CA ASP A 399 -26.96 2.97 4.84
C ASP A 399 -25.94 4.04 5.28
N LYS A 400 -26.14 4.56 6.49
CA LYS A 400 -25.37 5.66 7.09
C LYS A 400 -24.40 5.17 8.14
#